data_8c74a541def33ed84d895d95712146b7
#
_entry.id   8c74a541def33ed84d895d95712146b7
#
_cell.length_a   1.000
_cell.length_b   1.000
_cell.length_c   1.000
_cell.angle_alpha   90.00
_cell.angle_beta   90.00
_cell.angle_gamma   90.00
#
_symmetry.space_group_name_H-M   'P 1'
#
loop_
_entity.id
_entity.type
_entity.pdbx_description
1 polymer ?
#
loop_
_entity_poly.entity_id
_entity_poly.type
_entity_poly.pdbx_seq_one_letter_code
_entity_poly.pdbx_strand_id
1 'polypeptide(L)' 'MLYLIYASKEAAIERADEEGKEIGFDYWIEDNGIGTRWLTYPVETIDHTWALDVTDYDLDDSEKASTVNHYTPLPDED' A
#
# COMPACT_ATOMS: atom_id res chain seq x y z
N MET A 1 -13.65 3.68 -3.10
CA MET A 1 -12.42 3.02 -2.65
C MET A 1 -11.76 3.87 -1.59
N LEU A 2 -11.02 3.24 -0.70
CA LEU A 2 -10.33 3.94 0.38
C LEU A 2 -8.83 3.82 0.18
N TYR A 3 -8.12 4.93 0.42
CA TYR A 3 -6.67 4.98 0.28
C TYR A 3 -6.05 5.62 1.52
N LEU A 4 -4.85 5.16 1.88
CA LEU A 4 -3.99 5.84 2.85
C LEU A 4 -2.80 6.43 2.10
N ILE A 5 -2.44 7.65 2.46
CA ILE A 5 -1.34 8.37 1.82
C ILE A 5 -0.15 8.39 2.77
N TYR A 6 0.96 7.86 2.31
CA TYR A 6 2.19 7.76 3.08
C TYR A 6 3.25 8.70 2.53
N ALA A 7 4.09 9.22 3.41
CA ALA A 7 5.17 10.13 3.03
C ALA A 7 6.31 9.41 2.28
N SER A 8 6.44 8.10 2.50
CA SER A 8 7.50 7.32 1.85
C SER A 8 6.95 6.00 1.34
N LYS A 9 7.61 5.45 0.33
CA LYS A 9 7.28 4.14 -0.23
C LYS A 9 7.46 3.05 0.82
N GLU A 10 8.52 3.15 1.63
CA GLU A 10 8.84 2.17 2.67
C GLU A 10 7.72 2.06 3.69
N ALA A 11 7.15 3.20 4.10
CA ALA A 11 6.04 3.19 5.06
C ALA A 11 4.79 2.51 4.48
N ALA A 12 4.49 2.77 3.21
CA ALA A 12 3.37 2.12 2.53
C ALA A 12 3.60 0.62 2.38
N ILE A 13 4.80 0.21 2.01
CA ILE A 13 5.18 -1.20 1.87
C ILE A 13 5.06 -1.91 3.22
N GLU A 14 5.53 -1.29 4.28
CA GLU A 14 5.46 -1.86 5.63
C GLU A 14 4.01 -2.16 6.02
N ARG A 15 3.09 -1.25 5.72
CA ARG A 15 1.67 -1.49 5.99
C ARG A 15 1.09 -2.60 5.12
N ALA A 16 1.46 -2.65 3.84
CA ALA A 16 1.02 -3.72 2.95
C ALA A 16 1.53 -5.08 3.42
N ASP A 17 2.75 -5.16 3.92
CA ASP A 17 3.32 -6.37 4.49
C ASP A 17 2.54 -6.83 5.73
N GLU A 18 2.21 -5.91 6.62
CA GLU A 18 1.45 -6.24 7.83
C GLU A 18 0.10 -6.85 7.49
N GLU A 19 -0.62 -6.25 6.55
CA GLU A 19 -1.91 -6.76 6.14
C GLU A 19 -1.79 -8.12 5.46
N GLY A 20 -0.80 -8.29 4.59
CA GLY A 20 -0.55 -9.57 3.94
C GLY A 20 -0.32 -10.69 4.93
N LYS A 21 0.45 -10.43 5.98
CA LYS A 21 0.71 -11.42 7.03
C LYS A 21 -0.55 -11.74 7.82
N GLU A 22 -1.36 -10.73 8.15
CA GLU A 22 -2.60 -10.93 8.91
C GLU A 22 -3.60 -11.81 8.17
N ILE A 23 -3.74 -11.61 6.87
CA ILE A 23 -4.70 -12.36 6.06
C ILE A 23 -4.13 -13.68 5.53
N GLY A 24 -2.90 -14.02 5.91
CA GLY A 24 -2.31 -15.31 5.58
C GLY A 24 -1.62 -15.38 4.23
N PHE A 25 -1.26 -14.26 3.64
CA PHE A 25 -0.44 -14.27 2.44
C PHE A 25 0.97 -14.71 2.82
N ASP A 26 1.45 -15.74 2.16
CA ASP A 26 2.76 -16.29 2.44
C ASP A 26 3.85 -15.54 1.68
N TYR A 27 5.05 -15.63 2.22
CA TYR A 27 6.23 -15.21 1.48
C TYR A 27 6.48 -16.21 0.35
N TRP A 28 7.06 -15.71 -0.73
CA TRP A 28 7.46 -16.56 -1.85
C TRP A 28 8.89 -16.23 -2.24
N ILE A 29 9.52 -17.17 -2.91
CA ILE A 29 10.87 -16.98 -3.44
C ILE A 29 10.73 -16.64 -4.91
N GLU A 30 11.27 -15.48 -5.28
CA GLU A 30 11.41 -15.08 -6.67
C GLU A 30 12.85 -15.35 -7.13
N ASP A 31 13.11 -15.10 -8.40
CA ASP A 31 14.42 -15.39 -9.01
C ASP A 31 15.60 -14.79 -8.22
N ASN A 32 15.39 -13.67 -7.58
CA ASN A 32 16.44 -12.91 -6.92
C ASN A 32 16.22 -12.72 -5.43
N GLY A 33 15.29 -13.43 -4.84
CA GLY A 33 15.08 -13.30 -3.41
C GLY A 33 13.70 -13.73 -2.94
N ILE A 34 13.40 -13.31 -1.73
CA ILE A 34 12.13 -13.61 -1.09
C ILE A 34 11.25 -12.39 -1.20
N GLY A 35 10.07 -12.57 -1.78
CA GLY A 35 9.06 -11.52 -1.86
C GLY A 35 7.89 -11.82 -0.95
N THR A 36 7.04 -10.83 -0.78
CA THR A 36 5.79 -10.95 -0.03
C THR A 36 4.63 -10.71 -0.99
N ARG A 37 3.58 -11.49 -0.84
CA ARG A 37 2.35 -11.24 -1.59
C ARG A 37 1.56 -10.17 -0.84
N TRP A 38 1.41 -9.03 -1.48
CA TRP A 38 0.64 -7.92 -0.93
C TRP A 38 -0.75 -7.90 -1.55
N LEU A 39 -1.73 -7.54 -0.75
CA LEU A 39 -3.10 -7.38 -1.25
C LEU A 39 -3.17 -6.26 -2.27
N THR A 40 -2.48 -5.16 -2.00
CA THR A 40 -2.37 -4.01 -2.91
C THR A 40 -0.93 -3.49 -2.91
N TYR A 41 -0.58 -2.70 -3.93
CA TYR A 41 0.74 -2.12 -4.09
C TYR A 41 0.66 -0.61 -4.00
N PRO A 42 1.63 0.05 -3.34
CA PRO A 42 1.64 1.51 -3.29
C PRO A 42 1.87 2.13 -4.66
N VAL A 43 1.22 3.26 -4.90
CA VAL A 43 1.32 4.01 -6.15
C VAL A 43 1.80 5.42 -5.82
N GLU A 44 2.84 5.88 -6.51
CA GLU A 44 3.32 7.24 -6.31
C GLU A 44 2.31 8.26 -6.81
N THR A 45 2.08 9.31 -6.02
CA THR A 45 1.15 10.39 -6.38
C THR A 45 1.90 11.56 -7.01
N ILE A 46 1.14 12.48 -7.59
CA ILE A 46 1.70 13.68 -8.20
C ILE A 46 2.45 14.55 -7.17
N ASP A 47 2.16 14.41 -5.90
CA ASP A 47 2.83 15.11 -4.80
C ASP A 47 4.04 14.35 -4.26
N HIS A 48 4.43 13.28 -4.90
CA HIS A 48 5.53 12.41 -4.49
C HIS A 48 5.30 11.72 -3.15
N THR A 49 4.05 11.57 -2.76
CA THR A 49 3.62 10.70 -1.67
C THR A 49 3.20 9.35 -2.25
N TRP A 50 2.82 8.41 -1.39
CA TRP A 50 2.50 7.05 -1.83
C TRP A 50 1.11 6.67 -1.36
N ALA A 51 0.23 6.42 -2.32
CA ALA A 51 -1.14 6.01 -2.04
C ALA A 51 -1.23 4.48 -2.00
N LEU A 52 -1.86 3.96 -0.96
CA LEU A 52 -2.08 2.53 -0.80
C LEU A 52 -3.58 2.29 -0.75
N ASP A 53 -4.10 1.44 -1.64
CA ASP A 53 -5.50 1.04 -1.60
C ASP A 53 -5.72 0.14 -0.39
N VAL A 54 -6.51 0.61 0.55
CA VAL A 54 -6.79 -0.07 1.81
C VAL A 54 -8.25 -0.47 1.95
N THR A 55 -8.98 -0.51 0.84
CA THR A 55 -10.42 -0.81 0.82
C THR A 55 -10.73 -2.12 1.55
N ASP A 56 -9.91 -3.14 1.33
CA ASP A 56 -10.11 -4.47 1.92
C ASP A 56 -9.19 -4.75 3.10
N TYR A 57 -8.54 -3.71 3.63
CA TYR A 57 -7.64 -3.82 4.77
C TYR A 57 -8.43 -3.72 6.08
N ASP A 58 -7.92 -4.39 7.10
CA ASP A 58 -8.43 -4.26 8.46
C ASP A 58 -7.77 -3.05 9.13
N LEU A 59 -8.46 -1.92 9.09
CA LEU A 59 -7.94 -0.64 9.56
C LEU A 59 -8.31 -0.39 11.01
N ASP A 60 -7.40 0.22 11.77
CA ASP A 60 -7.73 0.73 13.10
C ASP A 60 -8.45 2.08 12.98
N ASP A 61 -8.92 2.62 14.11
CA ASP A 61 -9.69 3.87 14.12
C ASP A 61 -8.90 5.06 13.60
N SER A 62 -7.61 5.11 13.89
CA SER A 62 -6.72 6.16 13.43
C SER A 62 -6.55 6.11 11.92
N GLU A 63 -6.36 4.93 11.38
CA GLU A 63 -6.24 4.73 9.93
C GLU A 63 -7.53 5.09 9.22
N LYS A 64 -8.68 4.66 9.74
CA LYS A 64 -9.99 5.00 9.18
C LYS A 64 -10.21 6.50 9.11
N ALA A 65 -9.77 7.23 10.12
CA ALA A 65 -9.91 8.69 10.16
C ALA A 65 -9.01 9.38 9.13
N SER A 66 -7.97 8.71 8.67
CA SER A 66 -6.98 9.26 7.73
C SER A 66 -7.22 8.83 6.28
N THR A 67 -8.18 7.96 6.01
CA THR A 67 -8.44 7.51 4.65
C THR A 67 -8.98 8.62 3.76
N VAL A 68 -8.62 8.56 2.48
CA VAL A 68 -9.18 9.42 1.44
C VAL A 68 -9.80 8.52 0.37
N ASN A 69 -10.72 9.07 -0.41
CA ASN A 69 -11.39 8.28 -1.45
C ASN A 69 -10.86 8.55 -2.85
N HIS A 70 -9.86 9.39 -2.97
CA HIS A 70 -9.29 9.77 -4.26
C HIS A 70 -7.85 10.25 -4.10
N TYR A 71 -7.03 10.00 -5.10
CA TYR A 71 -5.69 10.58 -5.23
C TYR A 71 -5.36 10.76 -6.71
N THR A 72 -4.37 11.60 -7.01
CA THR A 72 -3.89 11.80 -8.37
C THR A 72 -2.56 11.05 -8.52
N PRO A 73 -2.51 10.00 -9.34
CA PRO A 73 -1.25 9.28 -9.56
C PRO A 73 -0.25 10.12 -10.34
N LEU A 74 1.03 9.81 -10.14
CA LEU A 74 2.09 10.42 -10.94
C LEU A 74 1.90 10.00 -12.39
N PRO A 75 1.89 10.95 -13.35
CA PRO A 75 1.73 10.59 -14.76
C PRO A 75 2.88 9.70 -15.25
N ASP A 76 2.54 8.71 -16.07
CA ASP A 76 3.57 7.93 -16.74
C ASP A 76 4.31 8.82 -17.72
N GLU A 77 5.63 8.78 -17.65
CA GLU A 77 6.48 9.46 -18.63
C GLU A 77 6.96 8.45 -19.65
N ASP A 78 6.62 8.73 -20.87
CA ASP A 78 7.10 7.92 -22.00
C ASP A 78 8.45 8.43 -22.49
#